data_b37b8e19a16ada097b8403e54be3ea72
#
_entry.id   b37b8e19a16ada097b8403e54be3ea72
#
_cell.length_a   1.000
_cell.length_b   1.000
_cell.length_c   1.000
_cell.angle_alpha   90.00
_cell.angle_beta   90.00
_cell.angle_gamma   90.00
#
_symmetry.space_group_name_H-M   'P 1'
#
loop_
_entity.id
_entity.type
_entity.pdbx_description
1 polymer ?
#
loop_
_entity_poly.entity_id
_entity_poly.type
_entity_poly.pdbx_seq_one_letter_code
_entity_poly.pdbx_strand_id
1 'polypeptide(L)'
;MSYLNPEILARIMPLGLRAQRVVEGSISGLHRSPLHGVSVEFANYREYAPGDDLKRLDWRAYARSNKFHIKLYEEESDLRATLLLDASASMRYGRGAMTKFQYAATLTASLAAMLIRQRDAVGLAVFDEAEQSWLRPVATQAQLAKIIDILEKAQPDRKTDLSAVMGKIASQIKRRGMVVIISDLLTDLDGFYDGLSRLQHDGHEIVIFQILDPDEIELPFQDSVLFRDIEGGASAEQLFAEPWAFRKAYKAAMETFIGEVDTRCRLAGIDHLLLRTSDDLGLAMSHYLHSRQRGA
;
A
#
# COMPACT_ATOMS: atom_id res chain seq x y z
N MET A 1 19.73 -6.23 23.78
CA MET A 1 19.65 -4.77 23.92
C MET A 1 20.20 -4.16 22.62
N SER A 2 19.33 -3.63 21.77
CA SER A 2 19.79 -3.00 20.52
C SER A 2 20.06 -1.54 20.79
N TYR A 3 21.32 -1.17 20.89
CA TYR A 3 21.79 0.19 21.12
C TYR A 3 21.84 1.05 19.83
N LEU A 4 21.23 0.59 18.74
CA LEU A 4 21.16 1.36 17.50
C LEU A 4 19.85 2.13 17.44
N ASN A 5 19.96 3.46 17.36
CA ASN A 5 18.83 4.34 17.16
C ASN A 5 18.06 3.92 15.90
N PRO A 6 16.73 3.73 15.97
CA PRO A 6 15.91 3.36 14.81
C PRO A 6 16.11 4.29 13.60
N GLU A 7 16.38 5.57 13.84
CA GLU A 7 16.66 6.57 12.80
C GLU A 7 17.94 6.28 12.01
N ILE A 8 19.01 5.84 12.71
CA ILE A 8 20.27 5.48 12.07
C ILE A 8 20.10 4.18 11.28
N LEU A 9 19.37 3.21 11.84
CA LEU A 9 19.08 1.95 11.14
C LEU A 9 18.25 2.17 9.87
N ALA A 10 17.28 3.09 9.90
CA ALA A 10 16.47 3.40 8.73
C ALA A 10 17.29 3.97 7.56
N ARG A 11 18.38 4.71 7.85
CA ARG A 11 19.24 5.30 6.82
C ARG A 11 20.24 4.32 6.21
N ILE A 12 20.68 3.32 6.96
CA ILE A 12 21.77 2.41 6.53
C ILE A 12 21.25 1.03 6.09
N MET A 13 20.00 0.68 6.40
CA MET A 13 19.43 -0.61 6.01
C MET A 13 18.89 -0.58 4.58
N PRO A 14 19.27 -1.53 3.70
CA PRO A 14 18.62 -1.73 2.42
C PRO A 14 17.10 -1.88 2.56
N LEU A 15 16.36 -1.40 1.57
CA LEU A 15 14.90 -1.41 1.56
C LEU A 15 14.30 -2.81 1.79
N GLY A 16 14.90 -3.84 1.17
CA GLY A 16 14.46 -5.23 1.34
C GLY A 16 14.52 -5.72 2.79
N LEU A 17 15.57 -5.35 3.55
CA LEU A 17 15.67 -5.70 4.96
C LEU A 17 14.69 -4.91 5.84
N ARG A 18 14.41 -3.66 5.50
CA ARG A 18 13.37 -2.85 6.18
C ARG A 18 12.00 -3.47 5.99
N ALA A 19 11.65 -3.81 4.75
CA ALA A 19 10.40 -4.47 4.41
C ALA A 19 10.23 -5.81 5.14
N GLN A 20 11.27 -6.64 5.18
CA GLN A 20 11.25 -7.91 5.90
C GLN A 20 10.96 -7.73 7.40
N ARG A 21 11.58 -6.76 8.07
CA ARG A 21 11.31 -6.47 9.49
C ARG A 21 9.86 -6.05 9.74
N VAL A 22 9.30 -5.22 8.87
CA VAL A 22 7.89 -4.80 8.96
C VAL A 22 6.97 -6.01 8.83
N VAL A 23 7.22 -6.88 7.87
CA VAL A 23 6.43 -8.11 7.66
C VAL A 23 6.54 -9.05 8.86
N GLU A 24 7.74 -9.30 9.38
CA GLU A 24 7.94 -10.15 10.56
C GLU A 24 7.23 -9.60 11.80
N GLY A 25 7.27 -8.28 12.02
CA GLY A 25 6.54 -7.61 13.09
C GLY A 25 5.02 -7.70 12.94
N SER A 26 4.52 -7.64 11.71
CA SER A 26 3.08 -7.71 11.41
C SER A 26 2.51 -9.14 11.50
N ILE A 27 3.30 -10.16 11.14
CA ILE A 27 2.84 -11.56 11.09
C ILE A 27 2.82 -12.22 12.46
N SER A 28 3.60 -11.75 13.43
CA SER A 28 3.57 -12.33 14.79
C SER A 28 2.18 -12.29 15.48
N GLY A 29 1.20 -11.56 14.91
CA GLY A 29 -0.19 -11.53 15.35
C GLY A 29 -1.23 -12.12 14.38
N LEU A 30 -0.84 -12.54 13.17
CA LEU A 30 -1.77 -12.91 12.10
C LEU A 30 -1.54 -14.34 11.61
N HIS A 31 -2.45 -15.23 11.93
CA HIS A 31 -2.43 -16.61 11.42
C HIS A 31 -3.10 -16.81 10.05
N ARG A 32 -3.82 -15.82 9.50
CA ARG A 32 -4.45 -15.85 8.16
C ARG A 32 -4.59 -14.44 7.58
N SER A 33 -4.37 -14.29 6.27
CA SER A 33 -4.62 -13.04 5.55
C SER A 33 -6.11 -12.82 5.30
N PRO A 34 -6.62 -11.61 5.50
CA PRO A 34 -8.00 -11.25 5.14
C PRO A 34 -8.17 -10.90 3.65
N LEU A 35 -7.09 -10.96 2.87
CA LEU A 35 -7.12 -10.64 1.45
C LEU A 35 -7.45 -11.92 0.66
N HIS A 36 -8.72 -12.19 0.42
CA HIS A 36 -9.17 -13.39 -0.27
C HIS A 36 -9.69 -13.10 -1.68
N GLY A 37 -9.04 -13.70 -2.68
CA GLY A 37 -9.68 -14.17 -3.90
C GLY A 37 -9.62 -15.70 -3.87
N VAL A 38 -10.75 -16.37 -3.67
CA VAL A 38 -10.75 -17.84 -3.52
C VAL A 38 -10.90 -18.49 -4.87
N SER A 39 -9.81 -19.03 -5.44
CA SER A 39 -9.86 -20.16 -6.37
C SER A 39 -9.49 -21.42 -5.60
N VAL A 40 -10.36 -22.41 -5.65
CA VAL A 40 -10.17 -23.68 -4.93
C VAL A 40 -9.62 -24.68 -5.94
N GLU A 41 -8.28 -24.85 -6.02
CA GLU A 41 -7.68 -25.91 -6.82
C GLU A 41 -7.48 -27.19 -6.00
N PHE A 42 -7.65 -28.31 -6.69
CA PHE A 42 -7.42 -29.63 -6.09
C PHE A 42 -5.93 -29.83 -5.84
N ALA A 43 -5.54 -29.96 -4.56
CA ALA A 43 -4.14 -30.12 -4.18
C ALA A 43 -3.71 -31.58 -4.05
N ASN A 44 -4.45 -32.38 -3.25
CA ASN A 44 -4.04 -33.75 -2.96
C ASN A 44 -5.20 -34.58 -2.37
N TYR A 45 -5.00 -35.89 -2.24
CA TYR A 45 -5.87 -36.77 -1.50
C TYR A 45 -5.27 -37.08 -0.12
N ARG A 46 -6.10 -37.05 0.92
CA ARG A 46 -5.78 -37.58 2.25
C ARG A 46 -6.75 -38.69 2.60
N GLU A 47 -6.29 -39.75 3.28
CA GLU A 47 -7.23 -40.76 3.83
C GLU A 47 -8.18 -40.09 4.83
N TYR A 48 -9.42 -40.48 4.79
CA TYR A 48 -10.48 -40.02 5.68
C TYR A 48 -10.17 -40.41 7.13
N ALA A 49 -10.31 -39.44 8.03
CA ALA A 49 -10.29 -39.67 9.46
C ALA A 49 -11.66 -39.35 10.09
N PRO A 50 -12.10 -40.09 11.13
CA PRO A 50 -13.37 -39.82 11.83
C PRO A 50 -13.41 -38.35 12.30
N GLY A 51 -14.45 -37.63 11.88
CA GLY A 51 -14.62 -36.18 12.15
C GLY A 51 -14.41 -35.28 10.93
N ASP A 52 -13.93 -35.81 9.82
CA ASP A 52 -13.81 -35.06 8.58
C ASP A 52 -15.15 -34.79 7.89
N ASP A 53 -15.25 -33.68 7.14
CA ASP A 53 -16.45 -33.30 6.41
C ASP A 53 -16.72 -34.25 5.23
N LEU A 54 -17.81 -35.02 5.32
CA LEU A 54 -18.24 -36.02 4.32
C LEU A 54 -18.52 -35.37 2.93
N LYS A 55 -18.79 -34.06 2.85
CA LYS A 55 -19.00 -33.38 1.58
C LYS A 55 -17.74 -33.32 0.71
N ARG A 56 -16.56 -33.45 1.33
CA ARG A 56 -15.27 -33.45 0.66
C ARG A 56 -14.78 -34.86 0.25
N LEU A 57 -15.56 -35.88 0.47
CA LEU A 57 -15.22 -37.27 0.17
C LEU A 57 -15.30 -37.52 -1.34
N ASP A 58 -14.23 -38.14 -1.90
CA ASP A 58 -14.21 -38.49 -3.32
C ASP A 58 -14.81 -39.89 -3.54
N TRP A 59 -16.08 -39.93 -3.87
CA TRP A 59 -16.82 -41.17 -4.18
C TRP A 59 -16.25 -41.90 -5.42
N ARG A 60 -15.62 -41.19 -6.36
CA ARG A 60 -14.99 -41.82 -7.53
C ARG A 60 -13.65 -42.50 -7.17
N ALA A 61 -12.91 -41.93 -6.24
CA ALA A 61 -11.70 -42.55 -5.71
C ALA A 61 -12.05 -43.79 -4.88
N TYR A 62 -13.11 -43.70 -4.04
CA TYR A 62 -13.62 -44.84 -3.29
C TYR A 62 -14.03 -46.00 -4.19
N ALA A 63 -14.78 -45.76 -5.26
CA ALA A 63 -15.21 -46.78 -6.21
C ALA A 63 -14.05 -47.50 -6.91
N ARG A 64 -12.87 -46.91 -6.98
CA ARG A 64 -11.68 -47.49 -7.62
C ARG A 64 -10.71 -48.16 -6.66
N SER A 65 -10.57 -47.63 -5.45
CA SER A 65 -9.54 -48.08 -4.49
C SER A 65 -10.13 -48.75 -3.22
N ASN A 66 -11.43 -48.70 -3.04
CA ASN A 66 -12.13 -49.12 -1.82
C ASN A 66 -11.63 -48.44 -0.53
N LYS A 67 -10.99 -47.27 -0.67
CA LYS A 67 -10.48 -46.43 0.42
C LYS A 67 -11.14 -45.07 0.39
N PHE A 68 -11.51 -44.57 1.55
CA PHE A 68 -12.10 -43.26 1.69
C PHE A 68 -10.99 -42.20 1.60
N HIS A 69 -11.09 -41.35 0.61
CA HIS A 69 -10.16 -40.23 0.40
C HIS A 69 -10.93 -38.92 0.43
N ILE A 70 -10.37 -37.95 1.16
CA ILE A 70 -10.86 -36.58 1.16
C ILE A 70 -10.03 -35.77 0.16
N LYS A 71 -10.73 -34.99 -0.66
CA LYS A 71 -10.11 -33.99 -1.50
C LYS A 71 -9.62 -32.85 -0.61
N LEU A 72 -8.31 -32.70 -0.51
CA LEU A 72 -7.70 -31.51 0.01
C LEU A 72 -7.63 -30.48 -1.12
N TYR A 73 -8.22 -29.34 -0.88
CA TYR A 73 -8.13 -28.19 -1.76
C TYR A 73 -7.11 -27.23 -1.15
N GLU A 74 -6.08 -26.85 -1.90
CA GLU A 74 -5.32 -25.66 -1.55
C GLU A 74 -6.13 -24.46 -2.00
N GLU A 75 -6.36 -23.54 -1.10
CA GLU A 75 -6.86 -22.22 -1.45
C GLU A 75 -5.71 -21.49 -2.16
N GLU A 76 -5.62 -21.59 -3.49
CA GLU A 76 -4.79 -20.67 -4.25
C GLU A 76 -5.50 -19.33 -4.24
N SER A 77 -4.87 -18.36 -3.63
CA SER A 77 -5.32 -16.98 -3.71
C SER A 77 -5.06 -16.49 -5.14
N ASP A 78 -6.12 -16.28 -5.91
CA ASP A 78 -6.07 -15.63 -7.24
C ASP A 78 -6.02 -14.10 -7.11
N LEU A 79 -5.68 -13.60 -5.92
CA LEU A 79 -5.61 -12.15 -5.71
C LEU A 79 -4.50 -11.54 -6.57
N ARG A 80 -4.90 -10.54 -7.35
CA ARG A 80 -4.00 -9.69 -8.12
C ARG A 80 -3.98 -8.31 -7.49
N ALA A 81 -2.86 -7.95 -6.91
CA ALA A 81 -2.66 -6.63 -6.34
C ALA A 81 -1.78 -5.79 -7.25
N THR A 82 -2.19 -4.56 -7.51
CA THR A 82 -1.37 -3.54 -8.17
C THR A 82 -1.09 -2.43 -7.17
N LEU A 83 0.18 -2.25 -6.81
CA LEU A 83 0.63 -1.21 -5.91
C LEU A 83 0.98 0.03 -6.73
N LEU A 84 0.35 1.15 -6.42
CA LEU A 84 0.56 2.44 -7.07
C LEU A 84 1.28 3.36 -6.10
N LEU A 85 2.55 3.65 -6.37
CA LEU A 85 3.38 4.51 -5.53
C LEU A 85 3.59 5.86 -6.17
N ASP A 86 3.18 6.89 -5.47
CA ASP A 86 3.43 8.28 -5.82
C ASP A 86 4.91 8.63 -5.60
N ALA A 87 5.54 9.13 -6.65
CA ALA A 87 6.91 9.64 -6.65
C ALA A 87 6.96 11.13 -7.02
N SER A 88 5.92 11.88 -6.64
CA SER A 88 5.89 13.35 -6.79
C SER A 88 6.95 14.03 -5.93
N ALA A 89 7.26 15.27 -6.27
CA ALA A 89 8.25 16.06 -5.53
C ALA A 89 7.82 16.30 -4.07
N SER A 90 6.51 16.40 -3.79
CA SER A 90 5.98 16.53 -2.42
C SER A 90 6.37 15.35 -1.53
N MET A 91 6.49 14.15 -2.09
CA MET A 91 6.92 12.93 -1.37
C MET A 91 8.38 12.98 -0.88
N ARG A 92 9.18 13.93 -1.34
CA ARG A 92 10.56 14.17 -0.83
C ARG A 92 10.57 14.73 0.59
N TYR A 93 9.46 15.31 1.02
CA TYR A 93 9.40 15.93 2.32
C TYR A 93 9.52 14.90 3.45
N GLY A 94 10.15 15.33 4.53
CA GLY A 94 10.28 14.58 5.79
C GLY A 94 11.47 15.10 6.60
N ARG A 95 11.22 15.46 7.86
CA ARG A 95 12.25 15.88 8.83
C ARG A 95 12.63 14.78 9.81
N GLY A 96 11.85 13.71 9.86
CA GLY A 96 12.10 12.57 10.73
C GLY A 96 13.18 11.61 10.21
N ALA A 97 13.07 10.36 10.62
CA ALA A 97 13.96 9.27 10.22
C ALA A 97 13.89 8.95 8.73
N MET A 98 12.72 9.15 8.13
CA MET A 98 12.43 8.86 6.73
C MET A 98 11.64 10.01 6.10
N THR A 99 11.85 10.23 4.79
CA THR A 99 10.94 11.06 3.99
C THR A 99 9.63 10.32 3.75
N LYS A 100 8.57 11.02 3.31
CA LYS A 100 7.31 10.39 2.90
C LYS A 100 7.55 9.30 1.86
N PHE A 101 8.39 9.56 0.86
CA PHE A 101 8.74 8.57 -0.15
C PHE A 101 9.43 7.33 0.43
N GLN A 102 10.42 7.50 1.32
CA GLN A 102 11.11 6.36 1.94
C GLN A 102 10.16 5.51 2.80
N TYR A 103 9.25 6.15 3.52
CA TYR A 103 8.21 5.47 4.29
C TYR A 103 7.24 4.72 3.37
N ALA A 104 6.73 5.39 2.33
CA ALA A 104 5.83 4.83 1.33
C ALA A 104 6.47 3.67 0.54
N ALA A 105 7.74 3.78 0.14
CA ALA A 105 8.49 2.71 -0.51
C ALA A 105 8.68 1.50 0.41
N THR A 106 8.92 1.74 1.72
CA THR A 106 9.02 0.66 2.72
C THR A 106 7.68 -0.05 2.89
N LEU A 107 6.57 0.68 2.95
CA LEU A 107 5.21 0.13 2.97
C LEU A 107 4.95 -0.71 1.72
N THR A 108 5.23 -0.16 0.54
CA THR A 108 5.05 -0.83 -0.76
C THR A 108 5.81 -2.15 -0.83
N ALA A 109 7.10 -2.14 -0.46
CA ALA A 109 7.93 -3.35 -0.43
C ALA A 109 7.42 -4.38 0.59
N SER A 110 6.93 -3.92 1.75
CA SER A 110 6.39 -4.79 2.80
C SER A 110 5.09 -5.46 2.36
N LEU A 111 4.17 -4.70 1.74
CA LEU A 111 2.95 -5.23 1.15
C LEU A 111 3.26 -6.24 0.05
N ALA A 112 4.19 -5.91 -0.87
CA ALA A 112 4.60 -6.82 -1.92
C ALA A 112 5.19 -8.13 -1.36
N ALA A 113 6.06 -8.05 -0.36
CA ALA A 113 6.64 -9.22 0.29
C ALA A 113 5.59 -10.10 0.98
N MET A 114 4.62 -9.48 1.66
CA MET A 114 3.54 -10.18 2.33
C MET A 114 2.64 -10.91 1.32
N LEU A 115 2.19 -10.23 0.27
CA LEU A 115 1.32 -10.80 -0.76
C LEU A 115 2.02 -11.93 -1.54
N ILE A 116 3.28 -11.73 -1.95
CA ILE A 116 4.05 -12.78 -2.65
C ILE A 116 4.26 -14.01 -1.77
N ARG A 117 4.45 -13.85 -0.44
CA ARG A 117 4.51 -14.99 0.49
C ARG A 117 3.20 -15.78 0.54
N GLN A 118 2.06 -15.11 0.28
CA GLN A 118 0.73 -15.73 0.21
C GLN A 118 0.44 -16.31 -1.19
N ARG A 119 1.42 -16.29 -2.10
CA ARG A 119 1.30 -16.69 -3.52
C ARG A 119 0.39 -15.77 -4.34
N ASP A 120 0.10 -14.57 -3.85
CA ASP A 120 -0.65 -13.56 -4.60
C ASP A 120 0.21 -12.93 -5.70
N ALA A 121 -0.44 -12.53 -6.81
CA ALA A 121 0.23 -11.83 -7.88
C ALA A 121 0.32 -10.34 -7.58
N VAL A 122 1.54 -9.80 -7.54
CA VAL A 122 1.81 -8.38 -7.23
C VAL A 122 2.43 -7.67 -8.41
N GLY A 123 1.85 -6.53 -8.78
CA GLY A 123 2.38 -5.54 -9.71
C GLY A 123 2.75 -4.24 -9.00
N LEU A 124 3.50 -3.40 -9.71
CA LEU A 124 3.91 -2.08 -9.24
C LEU A 124 3.76 -1.05 -10.35
N ALA A 125 3.23 0.11 -10.03
CA ALA A 125 3.42 1.32 -10.80
C ALA A 125 4.05 2.40 -9.91
N VAL A 126 5.12 2.99 -10.35
CA VAL A 126 5.69 4.21 -9.77
C VAL A 126 5.39 5.34 -10.73
N PHE A 127 4.86 6.43 -10.23
CA PHE A 127 4.38 7.53 -11.06
C PHE A 127 4.69 8.90 -10.44
N ASP A 128 4.87 9.88 -11.32
CA ASP A 128 4.83 11.33 -11.06
C ASP A 128 3.88 11.99 -12.08
N GLU A 129 4.32 13.00 -12.85
CA GLU A 129 3.55 13.51 -14.02
C GLU A 129 3.28 12.44 -15.09
N ALA A 130 4.10 11.38 -15.08
CA ALA A 130 3.98 10.25 -15.98
C ALA A 130 4.23 8.94 -15.23
N GLU A 131 3.94 7.83 -15.87
CA GLU A 131 4.35 6.52 -15.37
C GLU A 131 5.86 6.38 -15.53
N GLN A 132 6.59 6.32 -14.40
CA GLN A 132 8.03 6.06 -14.41
C GLN A 132 8.33 4.57 -14.62
N SER A 133 7.52 3.69 -14.04
CA SER A 133 7.73 2.25 -14.08
C SER A 133 6.41 1.49 -13.98
N TRP A 134 6.28 0.41 -14.75
CA TRP A 134 5.15 -0.50 -14.71
C TRP A 134 5.59 -1.96 -14.68
N LEU A 135 5.22 -2.66 -13.63
CA LEU A 135 5.35 -4.12 -13.52
C LEU A 135 3.97 -4.77 -13.46
N ARG A 136 3.69 -5.69 -14.38
CA ARG A 136 2.46 -6.49 -14.34
C ARG A 136 2.44 -7.40 -13.13
N PRO A 137 1.27 -7.68 -12.54
CA PRO A 137 1.14 -8.58 -11.40
C PRO A 137 1.62 -10.01 -11.72
N VAL A 138 2.58 -10.50 -10.92
CA VAL A 138 3.15 -11.86 -10.98
C VAL A 138 3.45 -12.36 -9.58
N ALA A 139 3.20 -13.65 -9.29
CA ALA A 139 3.38 -14.29 -7.99
C ALA A 139 4.71 -15.04 -7.90
N THR A 140 5.86 -14.34 -7.98
CA THR A 140 7.19 -14.97 -7.88
C THR A 140 8.13 -14.17 -6.99
N GLN A 141 9.09 -14.84 -6.34
CA GLN A 141 10.15 -14.17 -5.58
C GLN A 141 11.03 -13.25 -6.44
N ALA A 142 11.22 -13.61 -7.72
CA ALA A 142 11.93 -12.75 -8.67
C ALA A 142 11.19 -11.42 -8.92
N GLN A 143 9.86 -11.41 -8.79
CA GLN A 143 9.06 -10.18 -8.88
C GLN A 143 9.33 -9.24 -7.70
N LEU A 144 9.45 -9.78 -6.48
CA LEU A 144 9.80 -8.98 -5.30
C LEU A 144 11.15 -8.29 -5.47
N ALA A 145 12.15 -9.00 -5.98
CA ALA A 145 13.47 -8.41 -6.24
C ALA A 145 13.39 -7.25 -7.26
N LYS A 146 12.58 -7.40 -8.32
CA LYS A 146 12.34 -6.32 -9.30
C LYS A 146 11.63 -5.12 -8.68
N ILE A 147 10.62 -5.37 -7.84
CA ILE A 147 9.91 -4.31 -7.13
C ILE A 147 10.88 -3.52 -6.26
N ILE A 148 11.71 -4.20 -5.47
CA ILE A 148 12.71 -3.54 -4.61
C ILE A 148 13.69 -2.72 -5.44
N ASP A 149 14.23 -3.28 -6.53
CA ASP A 149 15.17 -2.59 -7.42
C ASP A 149 14.57 -1.29 -8.02
N ILE A 150 13.30 -1.33 -8.43
CA ILE A 150 12.60 -0.14 -8.93
C ILE A 150 12.41 0.90 -7.83
N LEU A 151 11.97 0.47 -6.65
CA LEU A 151 11.74 1.38 -5.51
C LEU A 151 13.03 2.05 -5.02
N GLU A 152 14.17 1.34 -5.07
CA GLU A 152 15.48 1.88 -4.69
C GLU A 152 16.02 2.89 -5.72
N LYS A 153 15.65 2.74 -7.00
CA LYS A 153 16.06 3.63 -8.10
C LYS A 153 15.12 4.82 -8.30
N ALA A 154 13.88 4.69 -7.86
CA ALA A 154 12.87 5.73 -8.03
C ALA A 154 13.26 6.99 -7.24
N GLN A 155 13.13 8.13 -7.90
CA GLN A 155 13.43 9.44 -7.30
C GLN A 155 12.20 10.34 -7.44
N PRO A 156 11.64 10.81 -6.32
CA PRO A 156 10.55 11.77 -6.34
C PRO A 156 11.09 13.14 -6.79
N ASP A 157 10.76 13.60 -7.98
CA ASP A 157 11.37 14.84 -8.50
C ASP A 157 10.41 15.77 -9.24
N ARG A 158 9.27 15.29 -9.73
CA ARG A 158 8.37 16.07 -10.59
C ARG A 158 7.03 16.31 -9.92
N LYS A 159 6.27 17.27 -10.47
CA LYS A 159 4.85 17.42 -10.12
C LYS A 159 4.08 16.15 -10.44
N THR A 160 2.94 15.96 -9.80
CA THR A 160 2.02 14.88 -10.13
C THR A 160 0.74 15.46 -10.71
N ASP A 161 0.34 14.96 -11.87
CA ASP A 161 -1.05 15.01 -12.32
C ASP A 161 -1.67 13.62 -12.06
N LEU A 162 -2.11 13.42 -10.84
CA LEU A 162 -2.67 12.15 -10.38
C LEU A 162 -3.89 11.73 -11.19
N SER A 163 -4.68 12.71 -11.68
CA SER A 163 -5.85 12.47 -12.52
C SER A 163 -5.47 11.84 -13.86
N ALA A 164 -4.52 12.44 -14.57
CA ALA A 164 -4.06 11.94 -15.87
C ALA A 164 -3.41 10.55 -15.73
N VAL A 165 -2.61 10.35 -14.69
CA VAL A 165 -1.94 9.08 -14.41
C VAL A 165 -2.95 7.99 -14.08
N MET A 166 -3.95 8.27 -13.24
CA MET A 166 -5.00 7.30 -12.88
C MET A 166 -5.78 6.81 -14.09
N GLY A 167 -6.11 7.70 -15.04
CA GLY A 167 -6.77 7.31 -16.29
C GLY A 167 -5.94 6.33 -17.12
N LYS A 168 -4.62 6.55 -17.20
CA LYS A 168 -3.69 5.65 -17.90
C LYS A 168 -3.55 4.31 -17.18
N ILE A 169 -3.34 4.33 -15.88
CA ILE A 169 -3.20 3.13 -15.06
C ILE A 169 -4.47 2.27 -15.14
N ALA A 170 -5.65 2.85 -15.03
CA ALA A 170 -6.91 2.14 -15.16
C ALA A 170 -7.00 1.38 -16.51
N SER A 171 -6.51 1.97 -17.60
CA SER A 171 -6.50 1.31 -18.91
C SER A 171 -5.52 0.11 -18.99
N GLN A 172 -4.52 0.04 -18.13
CA GLN A 172 -3.50 -1.01 -18.11
C GLN A 172 -3.90 -2.21 -17.22
N ILE A 173 -4.69 -1.97 -16.17
CA ILE A 173 -5.16 -3.02 -15.25
C ILE A 173 -6.39 -3.70 -15.88
N LYS A 174 -6.14 -4.78 -16.64
CA LYS A 174 -7.20 -5.48 -17.42
C LYS A 174 -7.97 -6.54 -16.65
N ARG A 175 -7.48 -7.00 -15.51
CA ARG A 175 -8.12 -8.07 -14.71
C ARG A 175 -8.49 -7.53 -13.35
N ARG A 176 -9.69 -7.87 -12.89
CA ARG A 176 -10.16 -7.53 -11.55
C ARG A 176 -9.15 -7.91 -10.49
N GLY A 177 -9.01 -7.09 -9.49
CA GLY A 177 -8.07 -7.29 -8.39
C GLY A 177 -8.08 -6.11 -7.43
N MET A 178 -7.09 -6.06 -6.57
CA MET A 178 -6.89 -4.98 -5.61
C MET A 178 -5.95 -3.93 -6.21
N VAL A 179 -6.30 -2.68 -6.02
CA VAL A 179 -5.46 -1.52 -6.35
C VAL A 179 -5.13 -0.79 -5.05
N VAL A 180 -3.86 -0.74 -4.71
CA VAL A 180 -3.38 -0.07 -3.49
C VAL A 180 -2.67 1.20 -3.90
N ILE A 181 -3.18 2.34 -3.50
CA ILE A 181 -2.63 3.66 -3.81
C ILE A 181 -1.90 4.19 -2.57
N ILE A 182 -0.67 4.65 -2.77
CA ILE A 182 0.21 5.13 -1.70
C ILE A 182 0.71 6.51 -2.11
N SER A 183 0.16 7.57 -1.52
CA SER A 183 0.39 8.97 -1.89
C SER A 183 0.07 9.88 -0.71
N ASP A 184 0.54 11.13 -0.72
CA ASP A 184 0.07 12.16 0.22
C ASP A 184 -1.27 12.78 -0.20
N LEU A 185 -1.71 12.54 -1.42
CA LEU A 185 -2.93 13.08 -2.03
C LEU A 185 -2.99 14.61 -2.10
N LEU A 186 -1.84 15.30 -2.01
CA LEU A 186 -1.75 16.76 -2.14
C LEU A 186 -1.88 17.18 -3.61
N THR A 187 -3.04 16.93 -4.21
CA THR A 187 -3.35 17.11 -5.64
C THR A 187 -4.81 17.53 -5.83
N ASP A 188 -5.21 17.73 -7.07
CA ASP A 188 -6.63 17.90 -7.41
C ASP A 188 -7.43 16.63 -7.10
N LEU A 189 -8.23 16.70 -6.04
CA LEU A 189 -9.01 15.56 -5.56
C LEU A 189 -10.13 15.18 -6.54
N ASP A 190 -10.73 16.12 -7.23
CA ASP A 190 -11.90 15.83 -8.10
C ASP A 190 -11.46 14.96 -9.28
N GLY A 191 -10.39 15.35 -9.98
CA GLY A 191 -9.82 14.53 -11.05
C GLY A 191 -9.30 13.16 -10.56
N PHE A 192 -8.77 13.11 -9.35
CA PHE A 192 -8.36 11.84 -8.73
C PHE A 192 -9.54 10.90 -8.50
N TYR A 193 -10.65 11.38 -7.93
CA TYR A 193 -11.85 10.55 -7.70
C TYR A 193 -12.53 10.10 -8.98
N ASP A 194 -12.47 10.89 -10.06
CA ASP A 194 -12.93 10.47 -11.37
C ASP A 194 -12.14 9.24 -11.88
N GLY A 195 -10.83 9.24 -11.66
CA GLY A 195 -9.98 8.10 -11.97
C GLY A 195 -10.31 6.85 -11.14
N LEU A 196 -10.56 7.03 -9.83
CA LEU A 196 -10.96 5.95 -8.92
C LEU A 196 -12.31 5.34 -9.33
N SER A 197 -13.27 6.18 -9.72
CA SER A 197 -14.60 5.72 -10.14
C SER A 197 -14.52 4.76 -11.33
N ARG A 198 -13.58 4.97 -12.25
CA ARG A 198 -13.34 4.04 -13.37
C ARG A 198 -12.82 2.68 -12.88
N LEU A 199 -11.82 2.68 -11.98
CA LEU A 199 -11.30 1.44 -11.39
C LEU A 199 -12.39 0.66 -10.63
N GLN A 200 -13.25 1.36 -9.89
CA GLN A 200 -14.37 0.73 -9.19
C GLN A 200 -15.40 0.16 -10.17
N HIS A 201 -15.71 0.89 -11.25
CA HIS A 201 -16.62 0.41 -12.30
C HIS A 201 -16.10 -0.88 -12.96
N ASP A 202 -14.78 -0.99 -13.15
CA ASP A 202 -14.12 -2.20 -13.64
C ASP A 202 -14.05 -3.32 -12.60
N GLY A 203 -14.57 -3.05 -11.40
CA GLY A 203 -14.73 -4.01 -10.30
C GLY A 203 -13.46 -4.24 -9.49
N HIS A 204 -12.54 -3.28 -9.48
CA HIS A 204 -11.38 -3.32 -8.61
C HIS A 204 -11.73 -2.92 -7.18
N GLU A 205 -11.13 -3.60 -6.23
CA GLU A 205 -11.11 -3.18 -4.83
C GLU A 205 -9.99 -2.15 -4.64
N ILE A 206 -10.29 -1.03 -4.01
CA ILE A 206 -9.35 0.08 -3.85
C ILE A 206 -9.02 0.29 -2.39
N VAL A 207 -7.73 0.43 -2.11
CA VAL A 207 -7.19 0.78 -0.79
C VAL A 207 -6.28 1.99 -0.96
N ILE A 208 -6.42 2.97 -0.10
CA ILE A 208 -5.61 4.19 -0.11
C ILE A 208 -4.85 4.31 1.20
N PHE A 209 -3.53 4.36 1.11
CA PHE A 209 -2.65 4.77 2.19
C PHE A 209 -2.21 6.22 1.94
N GLN A 210 -2.79 7.13 2.71
CA GLN A 210 -2.39 8.54 2.69
C GLN A 210 -1.19 8.74 3.60
N ILE A 211 -0.06 9.23 3.06
CA ILE A 211 1.19 9.39 3.80
C ILE A 211 1.44 10.88 4.03
N LEU A 212 1.44 11.31 5.30
CA LEU A 212 1.76 12.68 5.67
C LEU A 212 2.91 12.72 6.69
N ASP A 213 3.69 13.79 6.64
CA ASP A 213 4.68 14.04 7.69
C ASP A 213 4.01 14.77 8.88
N PRO A 214 4.39 14.47 10.13
CA PRO A 214 3.86 15.20 11.29
C PRO A 214 4.01 16.72 11.18
N ASP A 215 5.07 17.22 10.57
CA ASP A 215 5.29 18.65 10.39
C ASP A 215 4.28 19.27 9.38
N GLU A 216 3.81 18.51 8.41
CA GLU A 216 2.74 18.93 7.50
C GLU A 216 1.37 18.99 8.19
N ILE A 217 1.14 18.16 9.19
CA ILE A 217 -0.11 18.18 9.95
C ILE A 217 -0.10 19.26 11.02
N GLU A 218 1.02 19.38 11.77
CA GLU A 218 1.09 20.19 12.97
C GLU A 218 1.67 21.59 12.76
N LEU A 219 2.45 21.82 11.69
CA LEU A 219 3.21 23.04 11.43
C LEU A 219 3.99 23.55 12.67
N PRO A 220 4.92 22.76 13.23
CA PRO A 220 5.48 23.00 14.56
C PRO A 220 6.53 24.13 14.64
N PHE A 221 6.82 24.79 13.52
CA PHE A 221 7.88 25.80 13.41
C PHE A 221 7.60 27.02 14.28
N GLN A 222 8.52 27.35 15.16
CA GLN A 222 8.39 28.49 16.08
C GLN A 222 9.06 29.76 15.56
N ASP A 223 10.09 29.60 14.75
CA ASP A 223 10.82 30.72 14.13
C ASP A 223 10.26 31.05 12.75
N SER A 224 10.63 32.23 12.24
CA SER A 224 10.39 32.59 10.85
C SER A 224 11.11 31.62 9.92
N VAL A 225 10.40 31.09 8.94
CA VAL A 225 10.96 30.10 7.99
C VAL A 225 10.77 30.54 6.56
N LEU A 226 11.70 30.13 5.73
CA LEU A 226 11.61 30.29 4.29
C LEU A 226 10.98 29.01 3.72
N PHE A 227 9.71 29.07 3.36
CA PHE A 227 9.06 28.01 2.62
C PHE A 227 9.47 28.09 1.16
N ARG A 228 9.80 26.96 0.59
CA ARG A 228 10.12 26.83 -0.83
C ARG A 228 9.15 25.85 -1.48
N ASP A 229 8.56 26.25 -2.59
CA ASP A 229 7.76 25.35 -3.40
C ASP A 229 8.65 24.19 -3.89
N ILE A 230 8.32 22.98 -3.44
CA ILE A 230 9.09 21.77 -3.75
C ILE A 230 8.83 21.31 -5.19
N GLU A 231 7.70 21.70 -5.77
CA GLU A 231 7.25 21.37 -7.11
C GLU A 231 7.66 22.41 -8.16
N GLY A 232 8.07 23.61 -7.73
CA GLY A 232 8.41 24.72 -8.61
C GLY A 232 9.72 24.57 -9.37
N GLY A 233 10.52 23.53 -9.09
CA GLY A 233 11.81 23.30 -9.75
C GLY A 233 12.77 24.50 -9.65
N ALA A 234 13.36 24.90 -10.79
CA ALA A 234 14.29 26.04 -10.85
C ALA A 234 13.60 27.41 -10.64
N SER A 235 12.29 27.50 -10.87
CA SER A 235 11.46 28.69 -10.68
C SER A 235 10.67 28.66 -9.38
N ALA A 236 11.08 27.82 -8.40
CA ALA A 236 10.37 27.64 -7.15
C ALA A 236 10.13 28.95 -6.42
N GLU A 237 8.89 29.27 -6.14
CA GLU A 237 8.53 30.41 -5.31
C GLU A 237 9.04 30.19 -3.88
N GLN A 238 9.50 31.27 -3.29
CA GLN A 238 9.97 31.29 -1.91
C GLN A 238 9.10 32.24 -1.11
N LEU A 239 8.53 31.73 -0.03
CA LEU A 239 7.71 32.52 0.88
C LEU A 239 8.38 32.59 2.25
N PHE A 240 8.82 33.76 2.63
CA PHE A 240 9.23 34.01 4.01
C PHE A 240 7.99 34.24 4.86
N ALA A 241 7.79 33.39 5.84
CA ALA A 241 6.57 33.44 6.65
C ALA A 241 6.85 33.16 8.12
N GLU A 242 5.91 33.59 8.93
CA GLU A 242 5.87 33.38 10.38
C GLU A 242 4.80 32.33 10.71
N PRO A 243 5.15 31.03 10.80
CA PRO A 243 4.17 29.93 10.90
C PRO A 243 3.22 30.08 12.08
N TRP A 244 3.66 30.63 13.21
CA TRP A 244 2.78 30.83 14.37
C TRP A 244 1.59 31.76 14.06
N ALA A 245 1.74 32.71 13.15
CA ALA A 245 0.69 33.67 12.82
C ALA A 245 -0.50 33.01 12.11
N PHE A 246 -0.28 31.97 11.35
CA PHE A 246 -1.32 31.27 10.59
C PHE A 246 -1.50 29.80 10.96
N ARG A 247 -0.70 29.26 11.90
CA ARG A 247 -0.76 27.84 12.31
C ARG A 247 -2.17 27.32 12.57
N LYS A 248 -3.00 28.12 13.29
CA LYS A 248 -4.37 27.70 13.60
C LYS A 248 -5.21 27.51 12.35
N ALA A 249 -5.12 28.44 11.42
CA ALA A 249 -5.85 28.36 10.15
C ALA A 249 -5.33 27.22 9.29
N TYR A 250 -4.01 27.04 9.24
CA TYR A 250 -3.39 25.93 8.50
C TYR A 250 -3.81 24.55 9.03
N LYS A 251 -3.76 24.36 10.37
CA LYS A 251 -4.19 23.10 10.99
C LYS A 251 -5.66 22.81 10.70
N ALA A 252 -6.52 23.80 10.80
CA ALA A 252 -7.94 23.64 10.46
C ALA A 252 -8.15 23.27 8.98
N ALA A 253 -7.37 23.86 8.07
CA ALA A 253 -7.41 23.50 6.65
C ALA A 253 -6.92 22.06 6.41
N MET A 254 -5.83 21.65 7.07
CA MET A 254 -5.29 20.28 6.96
C MET A 254 -6.24 19.24 7.55
N GLU A 255 -6.86 19.53 8.69
CA GLU A 255 -7.89 18.67 9.31
C GLU A 255 -9.11 18.54 8.37
N THR A 256 -9.54 19.65 7.74
CA THR A 256 -10.62 19.63 6.76
C THR A 256 -10.26 18.78 5.55
N PHE A 257 -9.06 18.94 5.01
CA PHE A 257 -8.55 18.15 3.87
C PHE A 257 -8.53 16.65 4.19
N ILE A 258 -7.93 16.26 5.33
CA ILE A 258 -7.89 14.84 5.76
C ILE A 258 -9.32 14.29 5.95
N GLY A 259 -10.20 15.07 6.57
CA GLY A 259 -11.60 14.69 6.80
C GLY A 259 -12.40 14.58 5.49
N GLU A 260 -12.11 15.43 4.50
CA GLU A 260 -12.70 15.34 3.17
C GLU A 260 -12.29 14.05 2.46
N VAL A 261 -10.99 13.74 2.44
CA VAL A 261 -10.47 12.49 1.86
C VAL A 261 -11.13 11.27 2.51
N ASP A 262 -11.15 11.20 3.84
CA ASP A 262 -11.77 10.09 4.59
C ASP A 262 -13.25 9.95 4.26
N THR A 263 -13.98 11.07 4.21
CA THR A 263 -15.43 11.07 3.93
C THR A 263 -15.72 10.61 2.51
N ARG A 264 -14.98 11.12 1.51
CA ARG A 264 -15.15 10.72 0.10
C ARG A 264 -14.82 9.24 -0.08
N CYS A 265 -13.72 8.74 0.51
CA CYS A 265 -13.36 7.33 0.46
C CYS A 265 -14.44 6.44 1.07
N ARG A 266 -14.93 6.78 2.25
CA ARG A 266 -15.99 6.02 2.94
C ARG A 266 -17.30 5.99 2.13
N LEU A 267 -17.72 7.11 1.54
CA LEU A 267 -18.91 7.18 0.69
C LEU A 267 -18.75 6.33 -0.58
N ALA A 268 -17.54 6.23 -1.11
CA ALA A 268 -17.23 5.42 -2.27
C ALA A 268 -16.94 3.94 -1.92
N GLY A 269 -16.98 3.53 -0.65
CA GLY A 269 -16.62 2.17 -0.23
C GLY A 269 -15.14 1.84 -0.46
N ILE A 270 -14.27 2.82 -0.37
CA ILE A 270 -12.82 2.71 -0.50
C ILE A 270 -12.20 2.66 0.90
N ASP A 271 -11.33 1.70 1.15
CA ASP A 271 -10.55 1.67 2.38
C ASP A 271 -9.50 2.79 2.37
N HIS A 272 -9.55 3.66 3.37
CA HIS A 272 -8.61 4.76 3.53
C HIS A 272 -7.90 4.68 4.88
N LEU A 273 -6.58 4.82 4.86
CA LEU A 273 -5.75 4.93 6.06
C LEU A 273 -4.80 6.11 5.95
N LEU A 274 -4.87 6.99 6.94
CA LEU A 274 -3.85 8.01 7.16
C LEU A 274 -2.70 7.40 7.96
N LEU A 275 -1.49 7.49 7.42
CA LEU A 275 -0.24 7.08 8.06
C LEU A 275 0.70 8.28 8.17
N ARG A 276 1.30 8.44 9.34
CA ARG A 276 2.32 9.46 9.57
C ARG A 276 3.71 8.85 9.38
N THR A 277 4.65 9.61 8.85
CA THR A 277 6.04 9.14 8.71
C THR A 277 6.71 8.75 10.03
N SER A 278 6.14 9.19 11.17
CA SER A 278 6.55 8.82 12.53
C SER A 278 5.94 7.52 13.05
N ASP A 279 4.90 6.99 12.40
CA ASP A 279 4.19 5.81 12.88
C ASP A 279 5.02 4.55 12.65
N ASP A 280 4.94 3.59 13.58
CA ASP A 280 5.50 2.26 13.38
C ASP A 280 4.71 1.52 12.29
N LEU A 281 5.36 1.26 11.17
CA LEU A 281 4.74 0.68 10.00
C LEU A 281 4.22 -0.74 10.25
N GLY A 282 4.90 -1.52 11.11
CA GLY A 282 4.46 -2.88 11.46
C GLY A 282 3.15 -2.87 12.23
N LEU A 283 3.02 -1.96 13.20
CA LEU A 283 1.78 -1.76 13.96
C LEU A 283 0.66 -1.25 13.06
N ALA A 284 0.93 -0.25 12.21
CA ALA A 284 -0.05 0.30 11.29
C ALA A 284 -0.62 -0.76 10.33
N MET A 285 0.25 -1.58 9.72
CA MET A 285 -0.14 -2.69 8.89
C MET A 285 -0.95 -3.74 9.64
N SER A 286 -0.53 -4.11 10.87
CA SER A 286 -1.26 -5.06 11.70
C SER A 286 -2.67 -4.56 12.02
N HIS A 287 -2.82 -3.31 12.39
CA HIS A 287 -4.12 -2.69 12.66
C HIS A 287 -5.03 -2.73 11.43
N TYR A 288 -4.51 -2.37 10.27
CA TYR A 288 -5.25 -2.42 9.01
C TYR A 288 -5.75 -3.84 8.70
N LEU A 289 -4.87 -4.82 8.77
CA LEU A 289 -5.23 -6.20 8.48
C LEU A 289 -6.29 -6.76 9.45
N HIS A 290 -6.20 -6.39 10.74
CA HIS A 290 -7.20 -6.78 11.73
C HIS A 290 -8.57 -6.09 11.50
N SER A 291 -8.58 -4.82 11.09
CA SER A 291 -9.84 -4.12 10.82
C SER A 291 -10.60 -4.77 9.67
N ARG A 292 -9.90 -5.21 8.62
CA ARG A 292 -10.51 -5.93 7.49
C ARG A 292 -11.06 -7.31 7.87
N GLN A 293 -10.41 -8.02 8.79
CA GLN A 293 -10.94 -9.32 9.28
C GLN A 293 -12.25 -9.19 10.02
N ARG A 294 -12.54 -8.04 10.62
CA ARG A 294 -13.79 -7.80 11.38
C ARG A 294 -14.90 -7.25 10.52
N GLY A 295 -14.60 -6.70 9.35
CA GLY A 295 -15.55 -6.12 8.41
C GLY A 295 -16.00 -7.08 7.30
N ALA A 296 -15.35 -8.24 7.17
CA ALA A 296 -15.70 -9.33 6.26
C ALA A 296 -16.47 -10.43 7.04
#